data_72c1eda8b1cdc6114d2becaf71d3e0da
#
_entry.id   72c1eda8b1cdc6114d2becaf71d3e0da
#
_cell.length_a   1.000
_cell.length_b   1.000
_cell.length_c   1.000
_cell.angle_alpha   90.00
_cell.angle_beta   90.00
_cell.angle_gamma   90.00
#
_symmetry.space_group_name_H-M   'P 1'
#
loop_
_entity.id
_entity.type
_entity.pdbx_description
1 polymer ?
#
loop_
_entity_poly.entity_id
_entity_poly.type
_entity_poly.pdbx_seq_one_letter_code
_entity_poly.pdbx_strand_id
1 'polypeptide(L)'
;DPDRPSLLALPAGQGKKFKQSLKETLENVGKELARRFEATTYVKQRAKLVDQFQNVRIGLLHKMNSVAVHKGFNLDMDENGGLTLYPLVEGKRLSEEEFERLDNTVRLNLKRRGDSLVQAMAGFMRQLNKAEESFHDDERDLERQAMAQVLDALLTPAQQRILKACPVPGLADYFAALREDILKNTESFLPRDGMPGQPGGEGH
;
A
#
# COMPACT_ATOMS: atom_id res chain seq x y z
N ASP A 1 -1.97 11.87 22.30
CA ASP A 1 -0.81 11.36 23.00
C ASP A 1 -1.30 10.67 24.28
N PRO A 2 -1.23 9.32 24.40
CA PRO A 2 -1.70 8.59 25.57
C PRO A 2 -0.96 8.99 26.85
N ASP A 3 0.27 9.47 26.74
CA ASP A 3 1.09 9.89 27.88
C ASP A 3 0.79 11.33 28.35
N ARG A 4 0.02 12.09 27.58
CA ARG A 4 -0.39 13.47 27.89
C ARG A 4 -1.85 13.69 27.50
N PRO A 5 -2.81 13.15 28.27
CA PRO A 5 -4.23 13.33 27.97
C PRO A 5 -4.64 14.81 28.11
N SER A 6 -5.32 15.32 27.09
CA SER A 6 -5.93 16.65 27.17
C SER A 6 -7.29 16.56 27.86
N LEU A 7 -7.57 17.46 28.77
CA LEU A 7 -8.86 17.53 29.45
C LEU A 7 -9.83 18.41 28.65
N LEU A 8 -10.96 17.84 28.28
CA LEU A 8 -12.09 18.57 27.70
C LEU A 8 -13.17 18.75 28.78
N ALA A 9 -13.31 19.95 29.30
CA ALA A 9 -14.32 20.27 30.29
C ALA A 9 -15.67 20.57 29.59
N LEU A 10 -16.68 19.74 29.83
CA LEU A 10 -18.03 19.91 29.30
C LEU A 10 -18.98 20.41 30.40
N PRO A 11 -20.03 21.21 30.07
CA PRO A 11 -21.04 21.62 31.00
C PRO A 11 -21.74 20.43 31.66
N ALA A 12 -22.23 20.59 32.89
CA ALA A 12 -22.88 19.55 33.64
C ALA A 12 -24.05 18.91 32.83
N GLY A 13 -24.09 17.58 32.80
CA GLY A 13 -25.09 16.81 32.04
C GLY A 13 -24.82 16.66 30.54
N GLN A 14 -23.88 17.39 29.95
CA GLN A 14 -23.59 17.29 28.52
C GLN A 14 -22.64 16.13 28.20
N GLY A 15 -21.82 15.65 29.12
CA GLY A 15 -20.84 14.60 28.89
C GLY A 15 -21.46 13.29 28.40
N LYS A 16 -22.60 12.86 29.00
CA LYS A 16 -23.29 11.64 28.55
C LYS A 16 -23.85 11.78 27.12
N LYS A 17 -24.44 12.93 26.82
CA LYS A 17 -25.01 13.21 25.49
C LYS A 17 -23.87 13.26 24.43
N PHE A 18 -22.76 13.91 24.74
CA PHE A 18 -21.58 13.98 23.90
C PHE A 18 -21.03 12.58 23.60
N LYS A 19 -20.79 11.78 24.67
CA LYS A 19 -20.28 10.41 24.53
C LYS A 19 -21.20 9.56 23.64
N GLN A 20 -22.52 9.61 23.88
CA GLN A 20 -23.48 8.85 23.09
C GLN A 20 -23.51 9.31 21.64
N SER A 21 -23.60 10.60 21.37
CA SER A 21 -23.61 11.14 20.00
C SER A 21 -22.31 10.82 19.23
N LEU A 22 -21.17 10.91 19.93
CA LEU A 22 -19.87 10.55 19.33
C LEU A 22 -19.80 9.07 19.01
N LYS A 23 -20.23 8.19 19.94
CA LYS A 23 -20.26 6.74 19.74
C LYS A 23 -21.11 6.38 18.52
N GLU A 24 -22.33 6.88 18.44
CA GLU A 24 -23.23 6.65 17.30
C GLU A 24 -22.63 7.15 15.98
N THR A 25 -21.97 8.31 16.01
CA THR A 25 -21.30 8.86 14.81
C THR A 25 -20.15 7.97 14.37
N LEU A 26 -19.30 7.51 15.28
CA LEU A 26 -18.15 6.64 14.96
C LEU A 26 -18.60 5.25 14.47
N GLU A 27 -19.66 4.68 15.06
CA GLU A 27 -20.27 3.43 14.57
C GLU A 27 -20.80 3.57 13.13
N ASN A 28 -21.43 4.70 12.83
CA ASN A 28 -21.92 4.98 11.48
C ASN A 28 -20.77 5.24 10.50
N VAL A 29 -19.71 5.93 10.93
CA VAL A 29 -18.49 6.10 10.15
C VAL A 29 -17.88 4.74 9.82
N GLY A 30 -17.72 3.86 10.80
CA GLY A 30 -17.17 2.51 10.58
C GLY A 30 -17.98 1.69 9.58
N LYS A 31 -19.32 1.69 9.70
CA LYS A 31 -20.20 0.99 8.77
C LYS A 31 -20.12 1.55 7.34
N GLU A 32 -20.08 2.88 7.21
CA GLU A 32 -20.02 3.50 5.89
C GLU A 32 -18.63 3.37 5.25
N LEU A 33 -17.56 3.34 6.05
CA LEU A 33 -16.21 3.03 5.57
C LEU A 33 -16.14 1.61 4.99
N ALA A 34 -16.63 0.61 5.73
CA ALA A 34 -16.69 -0.77 5.23
C ALA A 34 -17.45 -0.84 3.89
N ARG A 35 -18.62 -0.22 3.83
CA ARG A 35 -19.44 -0.14 2.61
C ARG A 35 -18.73 0.59 1.47
N ARG A 36 -17.96 1.63 1.78
CA ARG A 36 -17.23 2.42 0.79
C ARG A 36 -16.09 1.63 0.15
N PHE A 37 -15.37 0.86 0.94
CA PHE A 37 -14.28 0.01 0.44
C PHE A 37 -14.79 -1.19 -0.38
N GLU A 38 -16.00 -1.67 -0.11
CA GLU A 38 -16.68 -2.71 -0.92
C GLU A 38 -17.37 -2.14 -2.17
N ALA A 39 -17.54 -0.82 -2.25
CA ALA A 39 -18.24 -0.19 -3.36
C ALA A 39 -17.51 -0.42 -4.70
N THR A 40 -18.29 -0.75 -5.73
CA THR A 40 -17.79 -1.01 -7.08
C THR A 40 -16.87 0.08 -7.62
N THR A 41 -17.12 1.35 -7.24
CA THR A 41 -16.28 2.49 -7.66
C THR A 41 -14.89 2.40 -7.08
N TYR A 42 -14.76 2.14 -5.77
CA TYR A 42 -13.47 1.98 -5.11
C TYR A 42 -12.72 0.76 -5.64
N VAL A 43 -13.40 -0.38 -5.71
CA VAL A 43 -12.83 -1.63 -6.24
C VAL A 43 -12.29 -1.45 -7.66
N LYS A 44 -13.03 -0.75 -8.54
CA LYS A 44 -12.57 -0.45 -9.90
C LYS A 44 -11.37 0.49 -9.93
N GLN A 45 -11.34 1.50 -9.05
CA GLN A 45 -10.19 2.41 -8.97
C GLN A 45 -8.94 1.68 -8.50
N ARG A 46 -9.05 0.86 -7.45
CA ARG A 46 -7.96 0.02 -6.95
C ARG A 46 -7.47 -0.96 -8.01
N ALA A 47 -8.38 -1.67 -8.69
CA ALA A 47 -8.04 -2.58 -9.78
C ALA A 47 -7.25 -1.88 -10.89
N LYS A 48 -7.63 -0.64 -11.24
CA LYS A 48 -6.90 0.15 -12.23
C LYS A 48 -5.45 0.46 -11.79
N LEU A 49 -5.23 0.78 -10.50
CA LEU A 49 -3.87 1.00 -9.97
C LEU A 49 -3.04 -0.28 -10.05
N VAL A 50 -3.63 -1.42 -9.68
CA VAL A 50 -2.98 -2.73 -9.78
C VAL A 50 -2.61 -3.04 -11.22
N ASP A 51 -3.53 -2.86 -12.17
CA ASP A 51 -3.26 -3.09 -13.60
C ASP A 51 -2.16 -2.19 -14.13
N GLN A 52 -2.14 -0.92 -13.73
CA GLN A 52 -1.09 0.03 -14.12
C GLN A 52 0.28 -0.43 -13.60
N PHE A 53 0.37 -0.81 -12.32
CA PHE A 53 1.60 -1.33 -11.74
C PHE A 53 2.06 -2.62 -12.42
N GLN A 54 1.16 -3.57 -12.66
CA GLN A 54 1.49 -4.82 -13.36
C GLN A 54 2.01 -4.56 -14.77
N ASN A 55 1.44 -3.62 -15.51
CA ASN A 55 1.91 -3.25 -16.84
C ASN A 55 3.33 -2.66 -16.80
N VAL A 56 3.63 -1.79 -15.82
CA VAL A 56 4.97 -1.24 -15.61
C VAL A 56 5.96 -2.37 -15.27
N ARG A 57 5.60 -3.26 -14.34
CA ARG A 57 6.40 -4.41 -13.93
C ARG A 57 6.72 -5.32 -15.11
N ILE A 58 5.72 -5.73 -15.87
CA ILE A 58 5.88 -6.56 -17.07
C ILE A 58 6.78 -5.86 -18.09
N GLY A 59 6.57 -4.58 -18.34
CA GLY A 59 7.40 -3.80 -19.26
C GLY A 59 8.87 -3.73 -18.85
N LEU A 60 9.16 -3.55 -17.57
CA LEU A 60 10.52 -3.56 -17.03
C LEU A 60 11.16 -4.94 -17.14
N LEU A 61 10.44 -6.01 -16.78
CA LEU A 61 10.94 -7.39 -16.90
C LEU A 61 11.23 -7.75 -18.35
N HIS A 62 10.36 -7.36 -19.28
CA HIS A 62 10.58 -7.55 -20.71
C HIS A 62 11.84 -6.84 -21.21
N LYS A 63 12.04 -5.58 -20.82
CA LYS A 63 13.27 -4.82 -21.17
C LYS A 63 14.50 -5.49 -20.60
N MET A 64 14.45 -5.92 -19.35
CA MET A 64 15.55 -6.60 -18.67
C MET A 64 15.89 -7.92 -19.37
N ASN A 65 14.88 -8.74 -19.70
CA ASN A 65 15.08 -9.97 -20.44
C ASN A 65 15.67 -9.73 -21.85
N SER A 66 15.19 -8.72 -22.57
CA SER A 66 15.74 -8.34 -23.88
C SER A 66 17.21 -7.96 -23.80
N VAL A 67 17.62 -7.21 -22.77
CA VAL A 67 19.04 -6.87 -22.52
C VAL A 67 19.85 -8.11 -22.20
N ALA A 68 19.32 -9.03 -21.39
CA ALA A 68 19.98 -10.29 -21.06
C ALA A 68 20.22 -11.14 -22.31
N VAL A 69 19.18 -11.37 -23.12
CA VAL A 69 19.25 -12.15 -24.36
C VAL A 69 20.25 -11.54 -25.36
N HIS A 70 20.22 -10.22 -25.52
CA HIS A 70 21.18 -9.51 -26.40
C HIS A 70 22.63 -9.70 -25.97
N LYS A 71 22.89 -9.87 -24.67
CA LYS A 71 24.21 -10.16 -24.12
C LYS A 71 24.56 -11.65 -24.09
N GLY A 72 23.66 -12.52 -24.55
CA GLY A 72 23.83 -13.96 -24.57
C GLY A 72 23.50 -14.66 -23.26
N PHE A 73 22.51 -14.14 -22.53
CA PHE A 73 22.01 -14.74 -21.30
C PHE A 73 20.51 -14.92 -21.34
N ASN A 74 20.01 -15.93 -20.65
CA ASN A 74 18.62 -16.06 -20.29
C ASN A 74 18.42 -15.59 -18.86
N LEU A 75 17.35 -14.84 -18.61
CA LEU A 75 16.95 -14.39 -17.30
C LEU A 75 15.80 -15.27 -16.79
N ASP A 76 15.96 -15.78 -15.60
CA ASP A 76 14.93 -16.52 -14.89
C ASP A 76 14.63 -15.83 -13.57
N MET A 77 13.36 -15.82 -13.17
CA MET A 77 12.92 -15.22 -11.92
C MET A 77 12.23 -16.30 -11.08
N ASP A 78 12.71 -16.49 -9.86
CA ASP A 78 12.10 -17.42 -8.92
C ASP A 78 10.81 -16.86 -8.28
N GLU A 79 10.12 -17.71 -7.54
CA GLU A 79 8.86 -17.36 -6.85
C GLU A 79 9.04 -16.23 -5.81
N ASN A 80 10.25 -16.06 -5.30
CA ASN A 80 10.60 -15.02 -4.31
C ASN A 80 11.09 -13.71 -4.96
N GLY A 81 11.08 -13.63 -6.30
CA GLY A 81 11.57 -12.48 -7.04
C GLY A 81 13.09 -12.44 -7.23
N GLY A 82 13.80 -13.50 -6.85
CA GLY A 82 15.22 -13.67 -7.12
C GLY A 82 15.48 -13.83 -8.62
N LEU A 83 16.51 -13.14 -9.14
CA LEU A 83 16.86 -13.16 -10.54
C LEU A 83 18.11 -14.01 -10.75
N THR A 84 18.01 -15.02 -11.62
CA THR A 84 19.13 -15.88 -12.01
C THR A 84 19.44 -15.72 -13.48
N LEU A 85 20.71 -15.59 -13.81
CA LEU A 85 21.22 -15.46 -15.17
C LEU A 85 21.87 -16.77 -15.60
N TYR A 86 21.47 -17.26 -16.74
CA TYR A 86 22.05 -18.44 -17.36
C TYR A 86 22.68 -18.05 -18.71
N PRO A 87 23.95 -18.39 -18.96
CA PRO A 87 24.56 -18.13 -20.24
C PRO A 87 23.89 -18.96 -21.34
N LEU A 88 23.72 -18.31 -22.51
CA LEU A 88 23.23 -18.95 -23.73
C LEU A 88 24.40 -19.13 -24.70
N VAL A 89 24.60 -20.35 -25.16
CA VAL A 89 25.51 -20.66 -26.26
C VAL A 89 24.70 -21.35 -27.38
N GLU A 90 24.75 -20.83 -28.58
CA GLU A 90 23.96 -21.31 -29.72
C GLU A 90 22.45 -21.40 -29.41
N GLY A 91 21.96 -20.49 -28.58
CA GLY A 91 20.54 -20.43 -28.17
C GLY A 91 20.13 -21.45 -27.11
N LYS A 92 21.06 -22.25 -26.59
CA LYS A 92 20.81 -23.20 -25.51
C LYS A 92 21.33 -22.69 -24.19
N ARG A 93 20.55 -22.92 -23.12
CA ARG A 93 20.96 -22.65 -21.75
C ARG A 93 22.03 -23.66 -21.34
N LEU A 94 23.16 -23.16 -20.86
CA LEU A 94 24.24 -24.01 -20.36
C LEU A 94 24.00 -24.38 -18.89
N SER A 95 24.28 -25.65 -18.56
CA SER A 95 24.45 -26.07 -17.19
C SER A 95 25.80 -25.61 -16.64
N GLU A 96 25.99 -25.69 -15.32
CA GLU A 96 27.24 -25.35 -14.68
C GLU A 96 28.41 -26.23 -15.18
N GLU A 97 28.15 -27.54 -15.37
CA GLU A 97 29.13 -28.47 -15.91
C GLU A 97 29.52 -28.17 -17.37
N GLU A 98 28.55 -27.79 -18.20
CA GLU A 98 28.79 -27.41 -19.58
C GLU A 98 29.58 -26.10 -19.67
N PHE A 99 29.29 -25.15 -18.78
CA PHE A 99 30.05 -23.89 -18.69
C PHE A 99 31.51 -24.13 -18.30
N GLU A 100 31.80 -25.02 -17.36
CA GLU A 100 33.17 -25.36 -16.94
C GLU A 100 34.00 -26.06 -18.04
N ARG A 101 33.33 -26.75 -18.98
CA ARG A 101 33.98 -27.40 -20.14
C ARG A 101 34.26 -26.47 -21.29
N LEU A 102 33.78 -25.24 -21.24
CA LEU A 102 34.06 -24.24 -22.29
C LEU A 102 35.57 -23.87 -22.33
N ASP A 103 36.05 -23.47 -23.50
CA ASP A 103 37.34 -22.84 -23.65
C ASP A 103 37.52 -21.65 -22.71
N ASN A 104 38.70 -21.50 -22.14
CA ASN A 104 38.97 -20.46 -21.15
C ASN A 104 38.69 -19.05 -21.66
N THR A 105 38.94 -18.78 -22.94
CA THR A 105 38.72 -17.49 -23.60
C THR A 105 37.22 -17.20 -23.67
N VAL A 106 36.42 -18.21 -24.05
CA VAL A 106 34.98 -18.11 -24.15
C VAL A 106 34.37 -17.89 -22.75
N ARG A 107 34.81 -18.66 -21.75
CA ARG A 107 34.38 -18.55 -20.36
C ARG A 107 34.65 -17.17 -19.77
N LEU A 108 35.87 -16.61 -19.97
CA LEU A 108 36.22 -15.27 -19.52
C LEU A 108 35.35 -14.19 -20.18
N ASN A 109 35.06 -14.35 -21.48
CA ASN A 109 34.22 -13.41 -22.21
C ASN A 109 32.77 -13.43 -21.69
N LEU A 110 32.23 -14.62 -21.47
CA LEU A 110 30.89 -14.78 -20.88
C LEU A 110 30.83 -14.18 -19.48
N LYS A 111 31.85 -14.42 -18.64
CA LYS A 111 31.93 -13.84 -17.30
C LYS A 111 31.90 -12.31 -17.33
N ARG A 112 32.74 -11.66 -18.17
CA ARG A 112 32.73 -10.19 -18.32
C ARG A 112 31.40 -9.64 -18.79
N ARG A 113 30.70 -10.34 -19.71
CA ARG A 113 29.37 -9.95 -20.17
C ARG A 113 28.33 -10.12 -19.05
N GLY A 114 28.43 -11.19 -18.26
CA GLY A 114 27.58 -11.43 -17.10
C GLY A 114 27.74 -10.33 -16.04
N ASP A 115 28.98 -9.98 -15.68
CA ASP A 115 29.26 -8.91 -14.72
C ASP A 115 28.66 -7.56 -15.18
N SER A 116 28.84 -7.22 -16.46
CA SER A 116 28.21 -6.04 -17.05
C SER A 116 26.70 -6.09 -17.05
N LEU A 117 26.11 -7.28 -17.19
CA LEU A 117 24.66 -7.47 -17.15
C LEU A 117 24.12 -7.32 -15.72
N VAL A 118 24.79 -7.87 -14.71
CA VAL A 118 24.45 -7.69 -13.30
C VAL A 118 24.37 -6.21 -12.93
N GLN A 119 25.34 -5.40 -13.38
CA GLN A 119 25.32 -3.96 -13.16
C GLN A 119 24.12 -3.28 -13.83
N ALA A 120 23.77 -3.67 -15.07
CA ALA A 120 22.60 -3.16 -15.76
C ALA A 120 21.31 -3.54 -15.04
N MET A 121 21.22 -4.80 -14.55
CA MET A 121 20.06 -5.29 -13.79
C MET A 121 19.82 -4.51 -12.51
N ALA A 122 20.86 -4.08 -11.80
CA ALA A 122 20.69 -3.22 -10.63
C ALA A 122 19.95 -1.91 -10.95
N GLY A 123 20.10 -1.39 -12.16
CA GLY A 123 19.33 -0.24 -12.66
C GLY A 123 17.84 -0.55 -12.84
N PHE A 124 17.52 -1.70 -13.41
CA PHE A 124 16.13 -2.15 -13.57
C PHE A 124 15.46 -2.45 -12.22
N MET A 125 16.18 -3.07 -11.29
CA MET A 125 15.66 -3.33 -9.95
C MET A 125 15.32 -2.04 -9.21
N ARG A 126 16.17 -1.01 -9.30
CA ARG A 126 15.84 0.31 -8.73
C ARG A 126 14.58 0.92 -9.35
N GLN A 127 14.37 0.75 -10.66
CA GLN A 127 13.14 1.23 -11.32
C GLN A 127 11.91 0.43 -10.87
N LEU A 128 12.05 -0.87 -10.68
CA LEU A 128 10.97 -1.73 -10.18
C LEU A 128 10.58 -1.35 -8.75
N ASN A 129 11.55 -1.21 -7.85
CA ASN A 129 11.29 -0.79 -6.47
C ASN A 129 10.62 0.60 -6.42
N LYS A 130 11.08 1.55 -7.26
CA LYS A 130 10.45 2.86 -7.34
C LYS A 130 9.00 2.80 -7.86
N ALA A 131 8.71 1.92 -8.82
CA ALA A 131 7.34 1.72 -9.30
C ALA A 131 6.45 1.10 -8.22
N GLU A 132 6.98 0.18 -7.42
CA GLU A 132 6.29 -0.43 -6.29
C GLU A 132 6.01 0.58 -5.17
N GLU A 133 6.99 1.40 -4.81
CA GLU A 133 6.80 2.52 -3.86
C GLU A 133 5.70 3.48 -4.35
N SER A 134 5.75 3.88 -5.63
CA SER A 134 4.73 4.75 -6.22
C SER A 134 3.34 4.11 -6.19
N PHE A 135 3.23 2.81 -6.48
CA PHE A 135 1.97 2.09 -6.40
C PHE A 135 1.39 2.09 -4.97
N HIS A 136 2.23 1.84 -3.96
CA HIS A 136 1.79 1.88 -2.57
C HIS A 136 1.40 3.29 -2.10
N ASP A 137 2.05 4.32 -2.60
CA ASP A 137 1.67 5.71 -2.33
C ASP A 137 0.30 6.03 -2.95
N ASP A 138 0.10 5.68 -4.23
CA ASP A 138 -1.17 5.86 -4.93
C ASP A 138 -2.32 5.08 -4.26
N GLU A 139 -2.06 3.86 -3.78
CA GLU A 139 -3.03 3.03 -3.06
C GLU A 139 -3.41 3.70 -1.72
N ARG A 140 -2.44 4.16 -0.94
CA ARG A 140 -2.68 4.91 0.32
C ARG A 140 -3.46 6.21 0.08
N ASP A 141 -3.16 6.92 -0.98
CA ASP A 141 -3.87 8.15 -1.34
C ASP A 141 -5.33 7.87 -1.73
N LEU A 142 -5.58 6.79 -2.48
CA LEU A 142 -6.93 6.34 -2.82
C LEU A 142 -7.74 6.00 -1.56
N GLU A 143 -7.15 5.25 -0.63
CA GLU A 143 -7.76 4.91 0.66
C GLU A 143 -8.07 6.15 1.48
N ARG A 144 -7.10 7.04 1.63
CA ARG A 144 -7.24 8.30 2.36
C ARG A 144 -8.33 9.20 1.77
N GLN A 145 -8.44 9.28 0.45
CA GLN A 145 -9.51 10.02 -0.22
C GLN A 145 -10.88 9.40 0.05
N ALA A 146 -11.01 8.08 -0.02
CA ALA A 146 -12.26 7.38 0.27
C ALA A 146 -12.69 7.62 1.73
N MET A 147 -11.77 7.55 2.69
CA MET A 147 -12.04 7.83 4.09
C MET A 147 -12.41 9.29 4.33
N ALA A 148 -11.67 10.23 3.73
CA ALA A 148 -11.96 11.65 3.87
C ALA A 148 -13.39 11.99 3.44
N GLN A 149 -13.87 11.42 2.33
CA GLN A 149 -15.24 11.60 1.85
C GLN A 149 -16.30 11.12 2.86
N VAL A 150 -16.07 9.97 3.50
CA VAL A 150 -16.98 9.45 4.53
C VAL A 150 -16.96 10.33 5.77
N LEU A 151 -15.78 10.77 6.21
CA LEU A 151 -15.64 11.67 7.36
C LEU A 151 -16.31 13.04 7.09
N ASP A 152 -16.16 13.58 5.88
CA ASP A 152 -16.84 14.83 5.49
C ASP A 152 -18.36 14.69 5.48
N ALA A 153 -18.85 13.53 5.07
CA ALA A 153 -20.29 13.27 5.04
C ALA A 153 -20.92 13.02 6.42
N LEU A 154 -20.20 12.40 7.35
CA LEU A 154 -20.75 11.95 8.63
C LEU A 154 -20.19 12.68 9.84
N LEU A 155 -18.87 12.81 9.96
CA LEU A 155 -18.21 13.41 11.11
C LEU A 155 -18.37 14.94 11.11
N THR A 156 -18.22 15.60 9.99
CA THR A 156 -18.32 17.06 9.88
C THR A 156 -19.70 17.59 10.29
N PRO A 157 -20.85 17.02 9.82
CA PRO A 157 -22.16 17.46 10.27
C PRO A 157 -22.42 17.15 11.77
N ALA A 158 -21.90 16.04 12.28
CA ALA A 158 -22.00 15.69 13.70
C ALA A 158 -21.21 16.70 14.56
N GLN A 159 -19.98 17.02 14.15
CA GLN A 159 -19.15 18.05 14.76
C GLN A 159 -19.89 19.40 14.84
N GLN A 160 -20.46 19.86 13.71
CA GLN A 160 -21.19 21.13 13.66
C GLN A 160 -22.39 21.15 14.60
N ARG A 161 -23.16 20.06 14.69
CA ARG A 161 -24.28 19.93 15.62
C ARG A 161 -23.83 19.98 17.07
N ILE A 162 -22.75 19.27 17.40
CA ILE A 162 -22.21 19.21 18.75
C ILE A 162 -21.62 20.56 19.16
N LEU A 163 -20.84 21.21 18.30
CA LEU A 163 -20.27 22.54 18.55
C LEU A 163 -21.35 23.60 18.76
N LYS A 164 -22.45 23.52 17.99
CA LYS A 164 -23.59 24.44 18.16
C LYS A 164 -24.33 24.22 19.48
N ALA A 165 -24.47 22.98 19.91
CA ALA A 165 -25.15 22.61 21.16
C ALA A 165 -24.28 22.85 22.40
N CYS A 166 -22.97 22.75 22.27
CA CYS A 166 -22.01 22.83 23.36
C CYS A 166 -20.73 23.54 22.89
N PRO A 167 -20.72 24.89 22.82
CA PRO A 167 -19.58 25.68 22.36
C PRO A 167 -18.51 25.75 23.47
N VAL A 168 -17.66 24.74 23.57
CA VAL A 168 -16.60 24.63 24.57
C VAL A 168 -15.25 24.80 23.89
N PRO A 169 -14.32 25.60 24.47
CA PRO A 169 -12.95 25.70 23.98
C PRO A 169 -12.27 24.32 23.90
N GLY A 170 -11.50 24.08 22.83
CA GLY A 170 -10.82 22.81 22.60
C GLY A 170 -11.65 21.71 21.95
N LEU A 171 -12.98 21.86 21.85
CA LEU A 171 -13.83 20.83 21.23
C LEU A 171 -13.61 20.74 19.70
N ALA A 172 -13.33 21.87 19.05
CA ALA A 172 -12.98 21.88 17.63
C ALA A 172 -11.65 21.18 17.38
N ASP A 173 -10.65 21.44 18.23
CA ASP A 173 -9.33 20.80 18.16
C ASP A 173 -9.42 19.30 18.42
N TYR A 174 -10.29 18.88 19.33
CA TYR A 174 -10.59 17.46 19.56
C TYR A 174 -11.11 16.76 18.29
N PHE A 175 -12.06 17.38 17.58
CA PHE A 175 -12.57 16.80 16.32
C PHE A 175 -11.55 16.80 15.21
N ALA A 176 -10.69 17.82 15.14
CA ALA A 176 -9.58 17.86 14.21
C ALA A 176 -8.57 16.73 14.48
N ALA A 177 -8.20 16.55 15.75
CA ALA A 177 -7.31 15.45 16.15
C ALA A 177 -7.94 14.07 15.89
N LEU A 178 -9.23 13.90 16.20
CA LEU A 178 -9.98 12.66 15.94
C LEU A 178 -10.01 12.34 14.43
N ARG A 179 -10.27 13.33 13.59
CA ARG A 179 -10.26 13.16 12.13
C ARG A 179 -8.88 12.72 11.63
N GLU A 180 -7.84 13.38 12.10
CA GLU A 180 -6.45 13.04 11.77
C GLU A 180 -6.09 11.62 12.21
N ASP A 181 -6.50 11.23 13.42
CA ASP A 181 -6.24 9.90 13.95
C ASP A 181 -6.93 8.82 13.10
N ILE A 182 -8.18 9.01 12.74
CA ILE A 182 -8.91 8.09 11.84
C ILE A 182 -8.19 7.98 10.48
N LEU A 183 -7.77 9.10 9.90
CA LEU A 183 -7.07 9.11 8.60
C LEU A 183 -5.66 8.50 8.66
N LYS A 184 -5.01 8.49 9.82
CA LYS A 184 -3.70 7.84 10.02
C LYS A 184 -3.81 6.34 10.25
N ASN A 185 -4.92 5.90 10.84
CA ASN A 185 -5.15 4.49 11.19
C ASN A 185 -6.06 3.78 10.18
N THR A 186 -5.86 4.05 8.90
CA THR A 186 -6.66 3.52 7.78
C THR A 186 -6.80 2.00 7.83
N GLU A 187 -5.71 1.31 8.12
CA GLU A 187 -5.66 -0.16 8.18
C GLU A 187 -6.65 -0.78 9.18
N SER A 188 -7.05 -0.02 10.22
CA SER A 188 -8.03 -0.48 11.21
C SER A 188 -9.46 -0.54 10.66
N PHE A 189 -9.73 0.12 9.54
CA PHE A 189 -11.03 0.23 8.90
C PHE A 189 -11.13 -0.51 7.57
N LEU A 190 -10.00 -0.98 7.03
CA LEU A 190 -9.98 -1.78 5.81
C LEU A 190 -10.56 -3.18 6.08
N PRO A 191 -11.34 -3.75 5.15
CA PRO A 191 -11.71 -5.15 5.21
C PRO A 191 -10.44 -5.98 5.21
N ARG A 192 -10.21 -6.77 6.26
CA ARG A 192 -9.10 -7.74 6.26
C ARG A 192 -9.47 -8.86 5.30
N ASP A 193 -8.65 -9.08 4.29
CA ASP A 193 -8.79 -10.22 3.39
C ASP A 193 -8.85 -11.52 4.22
N GLY A 194 -10.05 -12.10 4.32
CA GLY A 194 -10.25 -13.42 4.92
C GLY A 194 -11.02 -13.52 6.24
N MET A 195 -11.53 -12.42 6.84
CA MET A 195 -12.42 -12.56 8.00
C MET A 195 -13.73 -11.79 7.80
N PRO A 196 -14.91 -12.46 7.84
CA PRO A 196 -16.19 -11.77 8.00
C PRO A 196 -16.19 -11.08 9.36
N GLY A 197 -16.56 -9.79 9.37
CA GLY A 197 -16.47 -8.90 10.51
C GLY A 197 -16.96 -9.49 11.82
N GLN A 198 -16.05 -9.66 12.77
CA GLN A 198 -16.43 -9.79 14.18
C GLN A 198 -16.64 -8.38 14.74
N PRO A 199 -17.78 -8.10 15.36
CA PRO A 199 -17.96 -6.88 16.13
C PRO A 199 -17.01 -6.89 17.31
N GLY A 200 -16.30 -5.75 17.48
CA GLY A 200 -15.24 -5.56 18.46
C GLY A 200 -15.62 -6.07 19.85
N GLY A 201 -14.73 -6.89 20.42
CA GLY A 201 -14.85 -7.44 21.73
C GLY A 201 -14.95 -6.37 22.80
N GLU A 202 -15.89 -6.56 23.69
CA GLU A 202 -16.00 -5.86 24.96
C GLU A 202 -14.73 -6.14 25.79
N GLY A 203 -13.90 -5.11 25.95
CA GLY A 203 -12.81 -5.10 26.94
C GLY A 203 -13.32 -4.53 28.25
N HIS A 204 -13.19 -5.30 29.30
CA HIS A 204 -13.46 -4.96 30.69
C HIS A 204 -12.73 -3.70 31.19
#